data_8beeeb291de24dd708101e2d43585d83
#
_entry.id   8beeeb291de24dd708101e2d43585d83
#
_cell.length_a   1.000
_cell.length_b   1.000
_cell.length_c   1.000
_cell.angle_alpha   90.00
_cell.angle_beta   90.00
_cell.angle_gamma   90.00
#
_symmetry.space_group_name_H-M   'P 1'
#
loop_
_entity.id
_entity.type
_entity.pdbx_description
1 polymer ?
#
loop_
_entity_poly.entity_id
_entity_poly.type
_entity_poly.pdbx_seq_one_letter_code
_entity_poly.pdbx_strand_id
1 'polypeptide(L)'
;MLSTLRFAAISAVLMLAGAGVGFAQNMPLHSPMGPDQMHNPMPMTGHAGTEAETTTPTLPGQDAFGAIQEIVHILEADPKTDWSKVNLEALRQHLIDMNDVTLNADAVSKPIDGGIEITVTGTGRTVEAIQRMVPAHAHEIETTHLNGWNAKADQLPNGVLLTVTASDAKEVQHIRGLGFIGVMVSGHHHQPHHLAIARGEMVH
;
A
#
# COMPACT_ATOMS: atom_id res chain seq x y z
N MET A 1 -55.21 9.85 -23.62
CA MET A 1 -54.51 10.57 -24.72
C MET A 1 -53.04 10.27 -24.60
N LEU A 2 -52.54 9.44 -25.50
CA LEU A 2 -51.15 9.02 -25.61
C LEU A 2 -50.28 10.15 -26.20
N SER A 3 -49.11 10.36 -25.69
CA SER A 3 -48.05 11.04 -26.45
C SER A 3 -46.71 10.34 -26.17
N THR A 4 -46.34 9.50 -27.11
CA THR A 4 -45.03 8.82 -27.19
C THR A 4 -44.02 9.75 -27.86
N LEU A 5 -42.96 10.13 -27.17
CA LEU A 5 -41.81 10.83 -27.77
C LEU A 5 -40.69 9.82 -27.99
N ARG A 6 -40.41 9.49 -29.26
CA ARG A 6 -39.29 8.71 -29.73
C ARG A 6 -38.10 9.63 -29.94
N PHE A 7 -37.01 9.42 -29.28
CA PHE A 7 -35.72 10.03 -29.65
C PHE A 7 -34.88 9.02 -30.43
N ALA A 8 -34.52 9.43 -31.65
CA ALA A 8 -33.66 8.70 -32.54
C ALA A 8 -32.18 8.85 -32.12
N ALA A 9 -31.47 7.74 -32.06
CA ALA A 9 -30.02 7.70 -31.91
C ALA A 9 -29.36 8.00 -33.26
N ILE A 10 -28.47 9.00 -33.29
CA ILE A 10 -27.56 9.22 -34.42
C ILE A 10 -26.17 8.76 -33.98
N SER A 11 -25.74 7.62 -34.55
CA SER A 11 -24.38 7.12 -34.43
C SER A 11 -23.51 7.80 -35.49
N ALA A 12 -22.56 8.62 -35.08
CA ALA A 12 -21.49 9.12 -35.92
C ALA A 12 -20.25 8.26 -35.69
N VAL A 13 -19.91 7.44 -36.70
CA VAL A 13 -18.63 6.70 -36.76
C VAL A 13 -17.59 7.63 -37.36
N LEU A 14 -16.59 8.01 -36.58
CA LEU A 14 -15.43 8.76 -37.03
C LEU A 14 -14.25 7.79 -37.21
N MET A 15 -13.93 7.45 -38.45
CA MET A 15 -12.71 6.72 -38.85
C MET A 15 -11.55 7.71 -38.88
N LEU A 16 -10.59 7.60 -37.93
CA LEU A 16 -9.28 8.24 -38.06
C LEU A 16 -8.25 7.21 -38.52
N ALA A 17 -7.75 7.39 -39.73
CA ALA A 17 -6.57 6.72 -40.23
C ALA A 17 -5.32 7.34 -39.58
N GLY A 18 -4.65 6.59 -38.71
CA GLY A 18 -3.37 6.99 -38.11
C GLY A 18 -2.20 6.43 -38.89
N ALA A 19 -1.39 7.31 -39.52
CA ALA A 19 -0.15 6.98 -40.17
C ALA A 19 0.90 6.51 -39.15
N GLY A 20 1.42 5.30 -39.35
CA GLY A 20 2.52 4.77 -38.54
C GLY A 20 3.84 5.48 -38.81
N VAL A 21 4.44 6.08 -37.80
CA VAL A 21 5.82 6.57 -37.82
C VAL A 21 6.70 5.45 -37.26
N GLY A 22 7.42 4.75 -38.17
CA GLY A 22 8.41 3.76 -37.80
C GLY A 22 9.66 4.45 -37.24
N PHE A 23 9.95 4.22 -35.95
CA PHE A 23 11.25 4.52 -35.36
C PHE A 23 12.23 3.40 -35.72
N ALA A 24 13.12 3.63 -36.64
CA ALA A 24 14.29 2.78 -36.89
C ALA A 24 15.25 2.92 -35.70
N GLN A 25 15.41 1.84 -34.92
CA GLN A 25 16.47 1.77 -33.92
C GLN A 25 17.80 1.49 -34.60
N ASN A 26 18.72 2.48 -34.59
CA ASN A 26 20.10 2.30 -34.96
C ASN A 26 20.80 1.42 -33.91
N MET A 27 21.01 0.14 -34.24
CA MET A 27 21.97 -0.69 -33.52
C MET A 27 23.38 -0.38 -34.02
N PRO A 28 24.35 -0.10 -33.14
CA PRO A 28 25.75 -0.01 -33.56
C PRO A 28 26.27 -1.39 -33.93
N LEU A 29 26.90 -1.48 -35.12
CA LEU A 29 27.62 -2.65 -35.60
C LEU A 29 28.74 -3.03 -34.64
N HIS A 30 28.77 -4.29 -34.21
CA HIS A 30 29.89 -4.88 -33.51
C HIS A 30 31.08 -4.96 -34.42
N SER A 31 32.16 -4.28 -34.10
CA SER A 31 33.48 -4.55 -34.67
C SER A 31 34.05 -5.85 -34.14
N PRO A 32 34.72 -6.67 -34.97
CA PRO A 32 35.32 -7.93 -34.52
C PRO A 32 36.52 -7.65 -33.60
N MET A 33 36.53 -8.22 -32.38
CA MET A 33 37.65 -8.21 -31.48
C MET A 33 38.79 -9.07 -32.05
N GLY A 34 39.99 -8.49 -32.12
CA GLY A 34 41.24 -9.19 -32.37
C GLY A 34 41.68 -10.05 -31.16
N PRO A 35 42.48 -11.09 -31.40
CA PRO A 35 42.83 -12.08 -30.37
C PRO A 35 44.09 -11.70 -29.60
N ASP A 36 44.09 -10.62 -28.79
CA ASP A 36 45.17 -10.35 -27.83
C ASP A 36 44.70 -9.28 -26.80
N GLN A 37 43.94 -9.72 -25.80
CA GLN A 37 43.86 -9.03 -24.53
C GLN A 37 43.94 -10.06 -23.44
N MET A 38 45.19 -10.28 -22.99
CA MET A 38 45.51 -11.09 -21.83
C MET A 38 44.76 -10.66 -20.60
N HIS A 39 44.22 -11.63 -19.89
CA HIS A 39 43.60 -11.56 -18.58
C HIS A 39 44.47 -10.75 -17.60
N ASN A 40 44.00 -9.56 -17.26
CA ASN A 40 44.44 -8.90 -16.04
C ASN A 40 43.40 -9.28 -14.95
N PRO A 41 43.79 -10.02 -13.90
CA PRO A 41 42.87 -10.28 -12.80
C PRO A 41 42.64 -8.97 -12.07
N MET A 42 41.41 -8.46 -12.16
CA MET A 42 40.97 -7.39 -11.28
C MET A 42 41.07 -7.88 -9.83
N PRO A 43 41.67 -7.10 -8.91
CA PRO A 43 41.58 -7.43 -7.51
C PRO A 43 40.10 -7.40 -7.12
N MET A 44 39.60 -8.54 -6.68
CA MET A 44 38.36 -8.63 -5.91
C MET A 44 38.62 -7.87 -4.60
N THR A 45 38.31 -6.57 -4.59
CA THR A 45 38.05 -5.88 -3.36
C THR A 45 36.78 -6.50 -2.82
N GLY A 46 36.96 -7.41 -1.87
CA GLY A 46 35.89 -7.92 -1.06
C GLY A 46 35.19 -6.73 -0.42
N HIS A 47 34.00 -6.43 -0.90
CA HIS A 47 33.04 -5.70 -0.11
C HIS A 47 32.64 -6.66 1.01
N ALA A 48 33.41 -6.65 2.09
CA ALA A 48 32.87 -6.95 3.39
C ALA A 48 31.96 -5.80 3.75
N GLY A 49 30.83 -5.70 3.04
CA GLY A 49 29.66 -5.02 3.54
C GLY A 49 29.27 -5.82 4.77
N THR A 50 29.49 -5.26 5.95
CA THR A 50 28.73 -5.60 7.14
C THR A 50 27.27 -5.47 6.72
N GLU A 51 26.64 -6.61 6.41
CA GLU A 51 25.20 -6.73 6.37
C GLU A 51 24.74 -6.36 7.78
N ALA A 52 24.41 -5.08 7.98
CA ALA A 52 23.52 -4.69 9.04
C ALA A 52 22.22 -5.41 8.68
N GLU A 53 21.99 -6.57 9.31
CA GLU A 53 20.74 -7.30 9.23
C GLU A 53 19.64 -6.29 9.48
N THR A 54 18.94 -5.92 8.42
CA THR A 54 17.78 -5.04 8.52
C THR A 54 16.69 -5.88 9.16
N THR A 55 16.58 -5.76 10.48
CA THR A 55 15.56 -6.45 11.27
C THR A 55 14.16 -5.90 11.03
N THR A 56 14.05 -4.87 10.20
CA THR A 56 12.78 -4.20 9.87
C THR A 56 12.48 -4.39 8.38
N PRO A 57 11.25 -4.80 8.01
CA PRO A 57 10.82 -4.91 6.63
C PRO A 57 10.97 -3.59 5.86
N THR A 58 11.48 -3.63 4.64
CA THR A 58 11.77 -2.45 3.82
C THR A 58 10.98 -2.41 2.51
N LEU A 59 10.50 -3.57 2.04
CA LEU A 59 9.73 -3.63 0.80
C LEU A 59 8.29 -3.19 1.02
N PRO A 60 7.72 -2.36 0.13
CA PRO A 60 6.30 -2.04 0.17
C PRO A 60 5.51 -3.32 -0.13
N GLY A 61 4.74 -3.80 0.86
CA GLY A 61 3.96 -5.01 0.75
C GLY A 61 2.70 -4.83 -0.10
N GLN A 62 2.84 -4.56 -1.39
CA GLN A 62 1.71 -4.50 -2.32
C GLN A 62 1.29 -5.90 -2.80
N ASP A 63 2.24 -6.83 -2.82
CA ASP A 63 1.99 -8.23 -3.10
C ASP A 63 2.12 -9.01 -1.79
N ALA A 64 1.05 -9.67 -1.38
CA ALA A 64 1.03 -10.48 -0.17
C ALA A 64 2.13 -11.55 -0.16
N PHE A 65 2.48 -12.10 -1.32
CA PHE A 65 3.59 -13.03 -1.47
C PHE A 65 4.93 -12.37 -1.16
N GLY A 66 5.20 -11.19 -1.72
CA GLY A 66 6.44 -10.44 -1.48
C GLY A 66 6.60 -10.05 -0.02
N ALA A 67 5.52 -9.56 0.61
CA ALA A 67 5.51 -9.21 2.03
C ALA A 67 5.81 -10.44 2.92
N ILE A 68 5.14 -11.56 2.67
CA ILE A 68 5.37 -12.80 3.43
C ILE A 68 6.80 -13.31 3.21
N GLN A 69 7.30 -13.28 1.98
CA GLN A 69 8.65 -13.73 1.66
C GLN A 69 9.72 -12.91 2.40
N GLU A 70 9.58 -11.59 2.43
CA GLU A 70 10.50 -10.72 3.17
C GLU A 70 10.48 -11.05 4.67
N ILE A 71 9.30 -11.20 5.27
CA ILE A 71 9.16 -11.57 6.68
C ILE A 71 9.80 -12.93 6.97
N VAL A 72 9.61 -13.94 6.09
CA VAL A 72 10.23 -15.26 6.25
C VAL A 72 11.75 -15.14 6.25
N HIS A 73 12.33 -14.40 5.30
CA HIS A 73 13.78 -14.18 5.25
C HIS A 73 14.32 -13.51 6.52
N ILE A 74 13.61 -12.52 7.07
CA ILE A 74 13.99 -11.86 8.33
C ILE A 74 13.94 -12.85 9.50
N LEU A 75 12.88 -13.66 9.59
CA LEU A 75 12.73 -14.65 10.65
C LEU A 75 13.79 -15.76 10.56
N GLU A 76 14.16 -16.20 9.36
CA GLU A 76 15.20 -17.19 9.11
C GLU A 76 16.61 -16.67 9.43
N ALA A 77 16.86 -15.38 9.16
CA ALA A 77 18.14 -14.74 9.43
C ALA A 77 18.38 -14.45 10.93
N ASP A 78 17.32 -14.29 11.72
CA ASP A 78 17.43 -14.04 13.17
C ASP A 78 17.55 -15.35 13.96
N PRO A 79 18.74 -15.68 14.52
CA PRO A 79 18.94 -16.92 15.29
C PRO A 79 18.13 -16.97 16.59
N LYS A 80 17.53 -15.85 17.00
CA LYS A 80 16.66 -15.75 18.20
C LYS A 80 15.19 -15.99 17.89
N THR A 81 14.82 -16.24 16.63
CA THR A 81 13.44 -16.50 16.24
C THR A 81 12.88 -17.71 16.99
N ASP A 82 11.82 -17.48 17.76
CA ASP A 82 11.06 -18.55 18.41
C ASP A 82 10.02 -19.12 17.43
N TRP A 83 10.45 -20.12 16.66
CA TRP A 83 9.61 -20.77 15.64
C TRP A 83 8.33 -21.39 16.19
N SER A 84 8.26 -21.66 17.50
CA SER A 84 7.03 -22.16 18.12
C SER A 84 5.91 -21.12 18.22
N LYS A 85 6.25 -19.83 18.11
CA LYS A 85 5.33 -18.71 18.14
C LYS A 85 5.04 -18.09 16.78
N VAL A 86 5.84 -18.41 15.77
CA VAL A 86 5.66 -17.87 14.42
C VAL A 86 4.29 -18.21 13.88
N ASN A 87 3.56 -17.18 13.42
CA ASN A 87 2.19 -17.31 12.93
C ASN A 87 2.04 -16.58 11.56
N LEU A 88 2.53 -17.20 10.51
CA LEU A 88 2.39 -16.66 9.14
C LEU A 88 0.95 -16.66 8.64
N GLU A 89 0.06 -17.49 9.22
CA GLU A 89 -1.35 -17.44 8.87
C GLU A 89 -2.04 -16.17 9.39
N ALA A 90 -1.67 -15.69 10.57
CA ALA A 90 -2.14 -14.40 11.07
C ALA A 90 -1.67 -13.24 10.17
N LEU A 91 -0.40 -13.26 9.74
CA LEU A 91 0.09 -12.29 8.76
C LEU A 91 -0.68 -12.37 7.44
N ARG A 92 -0.88 -13.58 6.90
CA ARG A 92 -1.66 -13.77 5.66
C ARG A 92 -3.08 -13.19 5.81
N GLN A 93 -3.74 -13.44 6.94
CA GLN A 93 -5.08 -12.91 7.19
C GLN A 93 -5.10 -11.38 7.27
N HIS A 94 -4.10 -10.79 7.92
CA HIS A 94 -3.93 -9.33 7.98
C HIS A 94 -3.75 -8.70 6.58
N LEU A 95 -2.91 -9.30 5.73
CA LEU A 95 -2.70 -8.84 4.35
C LEU A 95 -3.97 -8.96 3.48
N ILE A 96 -4.79 -9.99 3.73
CA ILE A 96 -6.09 -10.11 3.07
C ILE A 96 -7.02 -8.96 3.50
N ASP A 97 -7.06 -8.63 4.80
CA ASP A 97 -7.89 -7.53 5.30
C ASP A 97 -7.42 -6.18 4.74
N MET A 98 -6.10 -5.94 4.66
CA MET A 98 -5.54 -4.75 3.98
C MET A 98 -6.03 -4.64 2.53
N ASN A 99 -6.02 -5.76 1.81
CA ASN A 99 -6.46 -5.82 0.42
C ASN A 99 -7.97 -5.55 0.29
N ASP A 100 -8.78 -6.13 1.17
CA ASP A 100 -10.23 -5.89 1.21
C ASP A 100 -10.55 -4.41 1.50
N VAL A 101 -9.88 -3.79 2.45
CA VAL A 101 -10.05 -2.37 2.76
C VAL A 101 -9.62 -1.49 1.58
N THR A 102 -8.52 -1.84 0.91
CA THR A 102 -7.98 -1.04 -0.20
C THR A 102 -8.84 -1.13 -1.46
N LEU A 103 -9.34 -2.32 -1.80
CA LEU A 103 -9.97 -2.60 -3.09
C LEU A 103 -11.49 -2.66 -3.05
N ASN A 104 -12.08 -3.00 -1.90
CA ASN A 104 -13.50 -3.36 -1.79
C ASN A 104 -14.30 -2.45 -0.84
N ALA A 105 -13.63 -1.53 -0.12
CA ALA A 105 -14.34 -0.57 0.72
C ALA A 105 -14.84 0.62 -0.11
N ASP A 106 -16.06 1.04 0.18
CA ASP A 106 -16.61 2.32 -0.29
C ASP A 106 -16.29 3.41 0.74
N ALA A 107 -15.71 4.53 0.29
CA ALA A 107 -15.34 5.64 1.15
C ALA A 107 -15.92 6.96 0.66
N VAL A 108 -16.74 7.59 1.48
CA VAL A 108 -17.34 8.91 1.19
C VAL A 108 -16.75 9.93 2.15
N SER A 109 -15.99 10.86 1.59
CA SER A 109 -15.29 11.92 2.34
C SER A 109 -16.10 13.21 2.37
N LYS A 110 -16.14 13.85 3.55
CA LYS A 110 -16.78 15.15 3.79
C LYS A 110 -15.81 16.05 4.54
N PRO A 111 -15.42 17.22 3.99
CA PRO A 111 -14.65 18.21 4.73
C PRO A 111 -15.43 18.68 5.97
N ILE A 112 -14.73 18.76 7.09
CA ILE A 112 -15.22 19.35 8.34
C ILE A 112 -14.29 20.46 8.80
N ASP A 113 -14.66 21.18 9.85
CA ASP A 113 -13.76 22.14 10.46
C ASP A 113 -12.53 21.44 11.03
N GLY A 114 -11.35 21.94 10.69
CA GLY A 114 -10.07 21.34 11.09
C GLY A 114 -9.69 19.99 10.45
N GLY A 115 -10.45 19.45 9.45
CA GLY A 115 -10.08 18.15 8.88
C GLY A 115 -11.07 17.55 7.90
N ILE A 116 -11.26 16.23 8.01
CA ILE A 116 -12.13 15.41 7.15
C ILE A 116 -12.88 14.38 7.99
N GLU A 117 -14.11 14.11 7.61
CA GLU A 117 -14.92 12.98 8.07
C GLU A 117 -15.11 12.02 6.91
N ILE A 118 -14.89 10.73 7.13
CA ILE A 118 -14.92 9.71 6.08
C ILE A 118 -15.83 8.57 6.55
N THR A 119 -16.94 8.37 5.85
CA THR A 119 -17.78 7.20 6.03
C THR A 119 -17.21 6.07 5.19
N VAL A 120 -16.70 5.03 5.86
CA VAL A 120 -16.10 3.85 5.21
C VAL A 120 -17.05 2.68 5.41
N THR A 121 -17.54 2.11 4.32
CA THR A 121 -18.52 1.02 4.34
C THR A 121 -18.11 -0.11 3.41
N GLY A 122 -18.72 -1.27 3.59
CA GLY A 122 -18.47 -2.45 2.77
C GLY A 122 -19.60 -3.46 2.81
N THR A 123 -19.36 -4.62 2.22
CA THR A 123 -20.27 -5.77 2.25
C THR A 123 -19.51 -7.05 2.59
N GLY A 124 -20.21 -8.02 3.18
CA GLY A 124 -19.60 -9.33 3.51
C GLY A 124 -18.37 -9.17 4.41
N ARG A 125 -17.27 -9.88 4.11
CA ARG A 125 -16.03 -9.82 4.90
C ARG A 125 -15.35 -8.46 4.91
N THR A 126 -15.61 -7.60 3.90
CA THR A 126 -15.04 -6.25 3.86
C THR A 126 -15.49 -5.41 5.05
N VAL A 127 -16.72 -5.60 5.55
CA VAL A 127 -17.21 -4.95 6.77
C VAL A 127 -16.32 -5.29 7.96
N GLU A 128 -16.01 -6.58 8.15
CA GLU A 128 -15.17 -7.05 9.23
C GLU A 128 -13.73 -6.53 9.11
N ALA A 129 -13.19 -6.49 7.90
CA ALA A 129 -11.87 -5.92 7.63
C ALA A 129 -11.82 -4.43 7.98
N ILE A 130 -12.81 -3.63 7.54
CA ILE A 130 -12.94 -2.21 7.86
C ILE A 130 -13.01 -2.01 9.39
N GLN A 131 -13.85 -2.80 10.08
CA GLN A 131 -14.09 -2.67 11.52
C GLN A 131 -12.88 -3.08 12.37
N ARG A 132 -11.95 -3.88 11.83
CA ARG A 132 -10.65 -4.17 12.46
C ARG A 132 -9.60 -3.11 12.14
N MET A 133 -9.40 -2.85 10.85
CA MET A 133 -8.25 -2.09 10.36
C MET A 133 -8.38 -0.58 10.62
N VAL A 134 -9.55 0.02 10.33
CA VAL A 134 -9.71 1.48 10.42
C VAL A 134 -9.60 1.99 11.86
N PRO A 135 -10.24 1.37 12.88
CA PRO A 135 -10.04 1.78 14.26
C PRO A 135 -8.61 1.58 14.77
N ALA A 136 -7.96 0.48 14.38
CA ALA A 136 -6.58 0.22 14.77
C ALA A 136 -5.63 1.29 14.23
N HIS A 137 -5.78 1.66 12.95
CA HIS A 137 -4.99 2.72 12.34
C HIS A 137 -5.30 4.12 12.93
N ALA A 138 -6.57 4.42 13.21
CA ALA A 138 -6.94 5.66 13.88
C ALA A 138 -6.29 5.76 15.27
N HIS A 139 -6.27 4.67 16.03
CA HIS A 139 -5.59 4.59 17.33
C HIS A 139 -4.08 4.82 17.20
N GLU A 140 -3.46 4.25 16.17
CA GLU A 140 -2.03 4.46 15.90
C GLU A 140 -1.71 5.93 15.57
N ILE A 141 -2.51 6.59 14.74
CA ILE A 141 -2.36 8.02 14.45
C ILE A 141 -2.46 8.84 15.74
N GLU A 142 -3.45 8.54 16.59
CA GLU A 142 -3.69 9.24 17.85
C GLU A 142 -2.54 9.05 18.84
N THR A 143 -2.03 7.83 18.99
CA THR A 143 -0.96 7.50 19.96
C THR A 143 0.41 7.99 19.54
N THR A 144 0.70 7.99 18.25
CA THR A 144 1.98 8.47 17.70
C THR A 144 2.00 9.96 17.41
N HIS A 145 0.84 10.63 17.48
CA HIS A 145 0.68 12.02 17.05
C HIS A 145 1.24 12.30 15.66
N LEU A 146 0.99 11.36 14.73
CA LEU A 146 1.47 11.43 13.35
C LEU A 146 1.18 12.81 12.75
N ASN A 147 2.20 13.55 12.38
CA ASN A 147 2.11 14.92 11.82
C ASN A 147 1.25 15.91 12.66
N GLY A 148 1.03 15.64 13.94
CA GLY A 148 0.14 16.42 14.81
C GLY A 148 -1.35 16.21 14.49
N TRP A 149 -1.70 15.07 13.88
CA TRP A 149 -3.08 14.69 13.61
C TRP A 149 -3.74 14.07 14.84
N ASN A 150 -5.06 14.27 14.93
CA ASN A 150 -5.93 13.51 15.82
C ASN A 150 -6.83 12.65 14.95
N ALA A 151 -7.05 11.40 15.36
CA ALA A 151 -7.91 10.49 14.62
C ALA A 151 -8.88 9.78 15.57
N LYS A 152 -10.11 9.59 15.11
CA LYS A 152 -11.17 8.89 15.83
C LYS A 152 -11.93 8.00 14.85
N ALA A 153 -12.29 6.80 15.30
CA ALA A 153 -13.11 5.87 14.55
C ALA A 153 -14.34 5.46 15.37
N ASP A 154 -15.52 5.74 14.83
CA ASP A 154 -16.80 5.34 15.42
C ASP A 154 -17.40 4.21 14.60
N GLN A 155 -17.83 3.13 15.26
CA GLN A 155 -18.39 1.94 14.61
C GLN A 155 -19.74 2.24 13.96
N LEU A 156 -19.94 1.72 12.75
CA LEU A 156 -21.23 1.71 12.02
C LEU A 156 -21.66 0.25 11.77
N PRO A 157 -22.95 -0.01 11.53
CA PRO A 157 -23.44 -1.37 11.27
C PRO A 157 -22.74 -2.08 10.09
N ASN A 158 -22.31 -1.31 9.07
CA ASN A 158 -21.69 -1.82 7.84
C ASN A 158 -20.30 -1.20 7.58
N GLY A 159 -19.64 -0.69 8.63
CA GLY A 159 -18.33 -0.05 8.47
C GLY A 159 -17.93 0.81 9.65
N VAL A 160 -17.30 1.97 9.36
CA VAL A 160 -16.72 2.90 10.34
C VAL A 160 -16.88 4.34 9.86
N LEU A 161 -17.13 5.25 10.78
CA LEU A 161 -16.98 6.69 10.57
C LEU A 161 -15.58 7.10 11.09
N LEU A 162 -14.68 7.44 10.18
CA LEU A 162 -13.33 7.92 10.50
C LEU A 162 -13.30 9.44 10.46
N THR A 163 -12.86 10.06 11.55
CA THR A 163 -12.63 11.51 11.64
C THR A 163 -11.14 11.77 11.83
N VAL A 164 -10.54 12.60 10.98
CA VAL A 164 -9.13 13.00 11.10
C VAL A 164 -9.05 14.51 11.07
N THR A 165 -8.35 15.09 12.06
CA THR A 165 -8.24 16.53 12.22
C THR A 165 -6.79 16.94 12.55
N ALA A 166 -6.46 18.21 12.28
CA ALA A 166 -5.22 18.83 12.67
C ALA A 166 -5.48 20.30 13.04
N SER A 167 -4.57 20.88 13.83
CA SER A 167 -4.60 22.30 14.17
C SER A 167 -3.92 23.19 13.12
N ASP A 168 -2.94 22.66 12.40
CA ASP A 168 -2.21 23.37 11.35
C ASP A 168 -2.99 23.35 10.03
N ALA A 169 -3.16 24.53 9.41
CA ALA A 169 -3.93 24.67 8.18
C ALA A 169 -3.34 23.92 6.98
N LYS A 170 -2.02 23.70 6.92
CA LYS A 170 -1.38 22.92 5.86
C LYS A 170 -1.69 21.43 6.05
N GLU A 171 -1.65 20.96 7.31
CA GLU A 171 -2.01 19.59 7.64
C GLU A 171 -3.50 19.32 7.38
N VAL A 172 -4.39 20.26 7.63
CA VAL A 172 -5.81 20.16 7.24
C VAL A 172 -5.97 19.95 5.72
N GLN A 173 -5.22 20.71 4.90
CA GLN A 173 -5.24 20.52 3.45
C GLN A 173 -4.59 19.19 3.03
N HIS A 174 -3.52 18.79 3.71
CA HIS A 174 -2.85 17.52 3.49
C HIS A 174 -3.80 16.35 3.75
N ILE A 175 -4.44 16.29 4.92
CA ILE A 175 -5.44 15.28 5.28
C ILE A 175 -6.56 15.20 4.23
N ARG A 176 -7.09 16.35 3.80
CA ARG A 176 -8.14 16.40 2.78
C ARG A 176 -7.68 15.89 1.41
N GLY A 177 -6.42 16.18 1.05
CA GLY A 177 -5.81 15.68 -0.18
C GLY A 177 -5.52 14.20 -0.19
N LEU A 178 -5.16 13.62 0.96
CA LEU A 178 -4.91 12.20 1.13
C LEU A 178 -6.21 11.37 1.02
N GLY A 179 -7.32 11.91 1.51
CA GLY A 179 -8.59 11.17 1.58
C GLY A 179 -8.46 9.88 2.40
N PHE A 180 -9.36 8.92 2.17
CA PHE A 180 -9.38 7.68 2.93
C PHE A 180 -8.08 6.89 2.80
N ILE A 181 -7.75 6.50 1.56
CA ILE A 181 -6.63 5.56 1.37
C ILE A 181 -5.27 6.19 1.71
N GLY A 182 -5.09 7.48 1.43
CA GLY A 182 -3.87 8.18 1.80
C GLY A 182 -3.67 8.24 3.32
N VAL A 183 -4.75 8.47 4.09
CA VAL A 183 -4.72 8.39 5.55
C VAL A 183 -4.36 6.98 6.00
N MET A 184 -5.01 5.94 5.46
CA MET A 184 -4.77 4.54 5.84
C MET A 184 -3.34 4.04 5.59
N VAL A 185 -2.63 4.60 4.61
CA VAL A 185 -1.23 4.21 4.32
C VAL A 185 -0.21 5.15 4.96
N SER A 186 -0.66 6.18 5.68
CA SER A 186 0.24 7.13 6.34
C SER A 186 0.92 6.50 7.56
N GLY A 187 2.18 6.91 7.81
CA GLY A 187 2.99 6.40 8.91
C GLY A 187 3.96 5.29 8.49
N HIS A 188 4.90 4.97 9.38
CA HIS A 188 5.98 4.02 9.12
C HIS A 188 5.79 2.68 9.87
N HIS A 189 4.63 2.48 10.50
CA HIS A 189 4.38 1.32 11.36
C HIS A 189 4.01 0.03 10.61
N HIS A 190 3.52 0.11 9.37
CA HIS A 190 3.02 -1.05 8.63
C HIS A 190 4.04 -2.19 8.52
N GLN A 191 5.27 -1.90 8.18
CA GLN A 191 6.29 -2.95 7.98
C GLN A 191 6.73 -3.61 9.31
N PRO A 192 7.07 -2.86 10.39
CA PRO A 192 7.29 -3.46 11.71
C PRO A 192 6.09 -4.25 12.23
N HIS A 193 4.87 -3.80 11.95
CA HIS A 193 3.63 -4.47 12.34
C HIS A 193 3.48 -5.85 11.70
N HIS A 194 3.78 -6.00 10.40
CA HIS A 194 3.78 -7.30 9.73
C HIS A 194 4.74 -8.30 10.39
N LEU A 195 5.94 -7.84 10.77
CA LEU A 195 6.91 -8.68 11.46
C LEU A 195 6.42 -9.08 12.85
N ALA A 196 5.81 -8.17 13.61
CA ALA A 196 5.25 -8.43 14.93
C ALA A 196 4.11 -9.47 14.86
N ILE A 197 3.18 -9.33 13.91
CA ILE A 197 2.12 -10.33 13.67
C ILE A 197 2.72 -11.71 13.38
N ALA A 198 3.71 -11.77 12.50
CA ALA A 198 4.34 -13.03 12.11
C ALA A 198 5.08 -13.71 13.27
N ARG A 199 5.62 -12.94 14.21
CA ARG A 199 6.22 -13.44 15.45
C ARG A 199 5.20 -13.94 16.49
N GLY A 200 3.92 -13.78 16.21
CA GLY A 200 2.83 -14.11 17.15
C GLY A 200 2.66 -13.10 18.27
N GLU A 201 3.18 -11.89 18.10
CA GLU A 201 2.98 -10.80 19.04
C GLU A 201 1.56 -10.25 18.86
N MET A 202 0.85 -10.02 19.98
CA MET A 202 -0.48 -9.41 19.95
C MET A 202 -0.31 -7.90 19.74
N VAL A 203 -0.75 -7.39 18.63
CA VAL A 203 -0.55 -5.99 18.20
C VAL A 203 -1.86 -5.19 18.18
N HIS A 204 -2.97 -5.77 18.67
CA HIS A 204 -4.28 -5.11 18.80
C HIS A 204 -4.99 -5.47 20.08
#